data_e5652bc24d94a01276d0dcd62db796e7
#
_entry.id   e5652bc24d94a01276d0dcd62db796e7
#
_cell.length_a   1.000
_cell.length_b   1.000
_cell.length_c   1.000
_cell.angle_alpha   90.00
_cell.angle_beta   90.00
_cell.angle_gamma   90.00
#
_symmetry.space_group_name_H-M   'P 1'
#
loop_
_entity.id
_entity.type
_entity.pdbx_description
1 polymer ?
#
loop_
_entity_poly.entity_id
_entity_poly.type
_entity_poly.pdbx_seq_one_letter_code
_entity_poly.pdbx_strand_id
1 'polypeptide(L)'
;MIRSSKLSIKFSNVNKIEKVNLFIDEYTSVVRQFVELLWKEDKVRSLLPKEITEKVSSWLSARAVQCAGKQASGIVRGTRQKQKQRLWKINDFNERGMFKKARTLQKKYDETKVSMPVIDIVCPELDERFVKQDFQNTTSFDGWITLTSLGNKIKVPIPVKQTRHFNGMGGTRLNGIRLSKKWIAFNFDIPDKEKRTEGSILGIDIGKKTALSCSNGITSKEDIHGWTLDKIIDKLSQKKKGSNEFKRVQNHRTNHINWTVNQLNLNGVKQINIEKIRHLRKGVRTNRKLSHWTYTEIFVKLKSKSEELGVQVNELNPTYSSQRCSVCGWVRRDNRRGKLFKCKSCGHTQDADLNASSNISLNLPSISKAERLKHKNRTGFYWNVSGQQPIVADTQLA
;
A
#
# COMPACT_ATOMS: atom_id res chain seq x y z
N MET A 1 -4.90 6.09 -15.21
CA MET A 1 -4.56 5.98 -13.75
C MET A 1 -3.81 7.20 -13.28
N ILE A 2 -4.08 7.68 -12.04
CA ILE A 2 -3.36 8.84 -11.49
C ILE A 2 -2.13 8.37 -10.69
N ARG A 3 -0.96 8.89 -11.05
CA ARG A 3 0.31 8.70 -10.33
C ARG A 3 0.89 10.04 -9.91
N SER A 4 1.73 10.05 -8.87
CA SER A 4 2.36 11.28 -8.41
C SER A 4 3.86 11.15 -8.24
N SER A 5 4.57 12.21 -8.60
CA SER A 5 6.01 12.34 -8.39
C SER A 5 6.32 13.59 -7.60
N LYS A 6 7.35 13.52 -6.74
CA LYS A 6 7.75 14.61 -5.84
C LYS A 6 9.05 15.23 -6.27
N LEU A 7 9.08 16.55 -6.31
CA LEU A 7 10.30 17.35 -6.49
C LEU A 7 10.65 18.06 -5.18
N SER A 8 11.92 18.08 -4.82
CA SER A 8 12.40 18.73 -3.59
C SER A 8 12.46 20.25 -3.76
N ILE A 9 12.06 20.99 -2.74
CA ILE A 9 12.18 22.47 -2.67
C ILE A 9 13.48 22.94 -1.99
N LYS A 10 14.40 22.02 -1.69
CA LYS A 10 15.64 22.29 -0.94
C LYS A 10 16.59 23.29 -1.61
N PHE A 11 16.40 23.55 -2.89
CA PHE A 11 17.22 24.51 -3.66
C PHE A 11 16.73 25.95 -3.52
N SER A 12 15.61 26.16 -2.84
CA SER A 12 15.07 27.50 -2.57
C SER A 12 15.85 28.17 -1.43
N ASN A 13 15.97 29.52 -1.51
CA ASN A 13 16.54 30.32 -0.45
C ASN A 13 15.67 30.24 0.81
N VAL A 14 16.28 30.45 1.98
CA VAL A 14 15.63 30.37 3.30
C VAL A 14 14.34 31.22 3.35
N ASN A 15 14.40 32.47 2.93
CA ASN A 15 13.24 33.36 2.92
C ASN A 15 12.04 32.83 2.09
N LYS A 16 12.31 32.14 0.96
CA LYS A 16 11.26 31.50 0.16
C LYS A 16 10.65 30.30 0.88
N ILE A 17 11.49 29.49 1.53
CA ILE A 17 11.05 28.34 2.32
C ILE A 17 10.21 28.80 3.52
N GLU A 18 10.59 29.90 4.17
CA GLU A 18 9.82 30.49 5.28
C GLU A 18 8.43 30.95 4.81
N LYS A 19 8.34 31.64 3.66
CA LYS A 19 7.03 32.01 3.06
C LYS A 19 6.16 30.80 2.75
N VAL A 20 6.74 29.72 2.24
CA VAL A 20 6.02 28.44 2.02
C VAL A 20 5.56 27.84 3.33
N ASN A 21 6.40 27.85 4.36
CA ASN A 21 6.06 27.32 5.67
C ASN A 21 4.93 28.13 6.34
N LEU A 22 5.01 29.43 6.31
CA LEU A 22 3.95 30.33 6.81
C LEU A 22 2.62 30.06 6.11
N PHE A 23 2.64 29.92 4.78
CA PHE A 23 1.44 29.58 4.02
C PHE A 23 0.87 28.21 4.45
N ILE A 24 1.69 27.17 4.61
CA ILE A 24 1.24 25.82 5.00
C ILE A 24 0.68 25.84 6.43
N ASP A 25 1.28 26.57 7.33
CA ASP A 25 0.85 26.67 8.73
C ASP A 25 -0.51 27.38 8.82
N GLU A 26 -0.68 28.49 8.11
CA GLU A 26 -1.96 29.18 8.01
C GLU A 26 -3.03 28.33 7.33
N TYR A 27 -2.70 27.70 6.20
CA TYR A 27 -3.62 26.80 5.51
C TYR A 27 -4.07 25.64 6.43
N THR A 28 -3.16 25.12 7.25
CA THR A 28 -3.47 24.08 8.24
C THR A 28 -4.42 24.62 9.32
N SER A 29 -4.23 25.87 9.78
CA SER A 29 -5.13 26.53 10.71
C SER A 29 -6.54 26.67 10.13
N VAL A 30 -6.64 27.12 8.88
CA VAL A 30 -7.92 27.22 8.16
C VAL A 30 -8.61 25.87 8.00
N VAL A 31 -7.84 24.81 7.68
CA VAL A 31 -8.39 23.45 7.61
C VAL A 31 -8.95 22.98 8.97
N ARG A 32 -8.26 23.30 10.07
CA ARG A 32 -8.75 23.00 11.43
C ARG A 32 -10.08 23.68 11.73
N GLN A 33 -10.17 24.98 11.47
CA GLN A 33 -11.40 25.75 11.64
C GLN A 33 -12.56 25.16 10.85
N PHE A 34 -12.33 24.82 9.57
CA PHE A 34 -13.34 24.12 8.76
C PHE A 34 -13.71 22.75 9.29
N VAL A 35 -12.75 21.96 9.77
CA VAL A 35 -13.03 20.63 10.35
C VAL A 35 -13.93 20.78 11.58
N GLU A 36 -13.69 21.75 12.45
CA GLU A 36 -14.52 22.04 13.63
C GLU A 36 -15.95 22.47 13.26
N LEU A 37 -16.09 23.36 12.26
CA LEU A 37 -17.39 23.79 11.75
C LEU A 37 -18.16 22.62 11.11
N LEU A 38 -17.51 21.90 10.20
CA LEU A 38 -18.13 20.81 9.46
C LEU A 38 -18.41 19.57 10.31
N TRP A 39 -17.71 19.42 11.45
CA TRP A 39 -17.99 18.33 12.37
C TRP A 39 -19.36 18.46 13.06
N LYS A 40 -19.86 19.69 13.20
CA LYS A 40 -21.18 19.99 13.76
C LYS A 40 -22.32 19.76 12.76
N GLU A 41 -22.02 19.77 11.46
CA GLU A 41 -23.01 19.61 10.40
C GLU A 41 -23.39 18.14 10.20
N ASP A 42 -24.65 17.80 10.01
CA ASP A 42 -25.11 16.43 9.72
C ASP A 42 -24.64 15.96 8.35
N LYS A 43 -24.78 16.84 7.35
CA LYS A 43 -24.41 16.56 5.95
C LYS A 43 -23.27 17.48 5.49
N VAL A 44 -22.13 16.91 5.19
CA VAL A 44 -20.96 17.62 4.65
C VAL A 44 -20.92 17.52 3.14
N ARG A 45 -21.11 18.65 2.44
CA ARG A 45 -21.04 18.75 0.98
C ARG A 45 -19.55 18.78 0.53
N SER A 46 -19.27 18.36 -0.70
CA SER A 46 -17.92 18.44 -1.28
C SER A 46 -17.50 19.88 -1.59
N LEU A 47 -18.44 20.70 -2.01
CA LEU A 47 -18.28 22.14 -2.16
C LEU A 47 -19.00 22.82 -0.99
N LEU A 48 -18.31 23.70 -0.30
CA LEU A 48 -18.86 24.41 0.84
C LEU A 48 -19.66 25.62 0.37
N PRO A 49 -20.84 25.88 0.96
CA PRO A 49 -21.58 27.09 0.71
C PRO A 49 -20.87 28.32 1.27
N LYS A 50 -21.20 29.49 0.75
CA LYS A 50 -20.54 30.74 1.08
C LYS A 50 -20.65 31.08 2.56
N GLU A 51 -21.80 30.79 3.15
CA GLU A 51 -22.12 31.02 4.57
C GLU A 51 -21.15 30.25 5.52
N ILE A 52 -20.60 29.13 5.09
CA ILE A 52 -19.60 28.40 5.87
C ILE A 52 -18.21 28.97 5.63
N THR A 53 -17.90 29.36 4.39
CA THR A 53 -16.57 29.88 4.06
C THR A 53 -16.32 31.27 4.68
N GLU A 54 -17.35 32.09 4.88
CA GLU A 54 -17.26 33.40 5.50
C GLU A 54 -17.07 33.35 7.03
N LYS A 55 -17.33 32.20 7.65
CA LYS A 55 -17.07 32.02 9.10
C LYS A 55 -15.60 31.85 9.45
N VAL A 56 -14.73 31.68 8.45
CA VAL A 56 -13.29 31.42 8.64
C VAL A 56 -12.52 32.70 8.29
N SER A 57 -11.80 33.25 9.27
CA SER A 57 -10.92 34.39 9.07
C SER A 57 -9.47 33.93 8.80
N SER A 58 -8.86 34.48 7.76
CA SER A 58 -7.47 34.18 7.40
C SER A 58 -6.92 35.23 6.44
N TRP A 59 -5.60 35.37 6.41
CA TRP A 59 -4.92 36.21 5.42
C TRP A 59 -4.79 35.54 4.06
N LEU A 60 -5.14 34.25 3.95
CA LEU A 60 -5.12 33.51 2.70
C LEU A 60 -6.06 34.13 1.65
N SER A 61 -5.75 33.93 0.40
CA SER A 61 -6.68 34.29 -0.67
C SER A 61 -8.01 33.53 -0.53
N ALA A 62 -9.11 34.13 -0.97
CA ALA A 62 -10.42 33.47 -0.98
C ALA A 62 -10.37 32.08 -1.66
N ARG A 63 -9.54 31.96 -2.69
CA ARG A 63 -9.33 30.69 -3.40
C ARG A 63 -8.62 29.67 -2.53
N ALA A 64 -7.59 30.06 -1.77
CA ALA A 64 -6.88 29.18 -0.86
C ALA A 64 -7.80 28.72 0.28
N VAL A 65 -8.64 29.59 0.80
CA VAL A 65 -9.69 29.24 1.76
C VAL A 65 -10.67 28.23 1.20
N GLN A 66 -11.12 28.38 -0.05
CA GLN A 66 -11.98 27.39 -0.73
C GLN A 66 -11.29 26.02 -0.88
N CYS A 67 -10.01 25.98 -1.27
CA CYS A 67 -9.24 24.74 -1.35
C CYS A 67 -9.11 24.06 0.02
N ALA A 68 -8.84 24.85 1.08
CA ALA A 68 -8.77 24.35 2.45
C ALA A 68 -10.13 23.77 2.91
N GLY A 69 -11.22 24.46 2.60
CA GLY A 69 -12.58 23.99 2.90
C GLY A 69 -12.92 22.68 2.18
N LYS A 70 -12.56 22.56 0.88
CA LYS A 70 -12.72 21.32 0.13
C LYS A 70 -11.91 20.16 0.75
N GLN A 71 -10.68 20.44 1.14
CA GLN A 71 -9.81 19.43 1.79
C GLN A 71 -10.37 19.03 3.16
N ALA A 72 -10.83 19.98 3.98
CA ALA A 72 -11.49 19.71 5.26
C ALA A 72 -12.76 18.86 5.10
N SER A 73 -13.60 19.19 4.12
CA SER A 73 -14.78 18.40 3.75
C SER A 73 -14.39 16.95 3.44
N GLY A 74 -13.35 16.74 2.64
CA GLY A 74 -12.82 15.41 2.34
C GLY A 74 -12.38 14.64 3.59
N ILE A 75 -11.70 15.31 4.52
CA ILE A 75 -11.23 14.72 5.79
C ILE A 75 -12.42 14.29 6.67
N VAL A 76 -13.40 15.17 6.87
CA VAL A 76 -14.59 14.87 7.69
C VAL A 76 -15.42 13.75 7.07
N ARG A 77 -15.72 13.83 5.78
CA ARG A 77 -16.46 12.79 5.05
C ARG A 77 -15.73 11.43 5.11
N GLY A 78 -14.42 11.42 4.88
CA GLY A 78 -13.60 10.21 4.95
C GLY A 78 -13.58 9.59 6.35
N THR A 79 -13.57 10.42 7.40
CA THR A 79 -13.62 9.97 8.80
C THR A 79 -14.98 9.34 9.11
N ARG A 80 -16.08 9.98 8.71
CA ARG A 80 -17.46 9.47 8.89
C ARG A 80 -17.74 8.22 8.05
N GLN A 81 -17.16 8.11 6.87
CA GLN A 81 -17.33 6.96 5.99
C GLN A 81 -16.87 5.63 6.64
N LYS A 82 -15.89 5.67 7.51
CA LYS A 82 -15.43 4.48 8.25
C LYS A 82 -16.54 3.87 9.11
N GLN A 83 -17.38 4.68 9.73
CA GLN A 83 -18.52 4.20 10.53
C GLN A 83 -19.63 3.65 9.64
N LYS A 84 -19.97 4.36 8.55
CA LYS A 84 -20.96 3.86 7.58
C LYS A 84 -20.57 2.49 7.04
N GLN A 85 -19.29 2.28 6.73
CA GLN A 85 -18.77 0.98 6.28
C GLN A 85 -18.85 -0.10 7.37
N ARG A 86 -18.68 0.26 8.65
CA ARG A 86 -18.85 -0.70 9.75
C ARG A 86 -20.31 -1.11 9.91
N LEU A 87 -21.24 -0.16 9.90
CA LEU A 87 -22.68 -0.43 9.94
C LEU A 87 -23.11 -1.31 8.79
N TRP A 88 -22.73 -0.96 7.57
CA TRP A 88 -23.03 -1.77 6.39
C TRP A 88 -22.52 -3.21 6.56
N LYS A 89 -21.28 -3.42 7.05
CA LYS A 89 -20.74 -4.77 7.29
C LYS A 89 -21.48 -5.52 8.40
N ILE A 90 -21.98 -4.84 9.41
CA ILE A 90 -22.79 -5.44 10.47
C ILE A 90 -24.09 -5.98 9.88
N ASN A 91 -24.77 -5.17 9.05
CA ASN A 91 -26.01 -5.56 8.36
C ASN A 91 -25.75 -6.74 7.41
N ASP A 92 -24.73 -6.68 6.56
CA ASP A 92 -24.34 -7.78 5.65
C ASP A 92 -24.04 -9.08 6.42
N PHE A 93 -23.39 -9.01 7.58
CA PHE A 93 -23.15 -10.19 8.41
C PHE A 93 -24.41 -10.74 9.04
N ASN A 94 -25.38 -9.90 9.42
CA ASN A 94 -26.66 -10.34 9.95
C ASN A 94 -27.50 -11.02 8.85
N GLU A 95 -27.60 -10.43 7.67
CA GLU A 95 -28.29 -10.99 6.50
C GLU A 95 -27.72 -12.35 6.09
N ARG A 96 -26.41 -12.53 6.20
CA ARG A 96 -25.72 -13.81 5.93
C ARG A 96 -25.75 -14.81 7.10
N GLY A 97 -26.49 -14.56 8.18
CA GLY A 97 -26.51 -15.44 9.36
C GLY A 97 -25.21 -15.53 10.14
N MET A 98 -24.24 -14.62 9.91
CA MET A 98 -22.96 -14.62 10.59
C MET A 98 -23.01 -13.85 11.92
N PHE A 99 -23.98 -14.15 12.78
CA PHE A 99 -24.30 -13.39 14.01
C PHE A 99 -23.11 -13.18 14.95
N LYS A 100 -22.23 -14.17 15.11
CA LYS A 100 -21.01 -14.01 15.94
C LYS A 100 -20.09 -12.90 15.43
N LYS A 101 -19.95 -12.78 14.11
CA LYS A 101 -19.13 -11.72 13.51
C LYS A 101 -19.81 -10.37 13.58
N ALA A 102 -21.13 -10.32 13.34
CA ALA A 102 -21.94 -9.12 13.48
C ALA A 102 -21.84 -8.57 14.91
N ARG A 103 -22.07 -9.39 15.94
CA ARG A 103 -21.98 -8.99 17.35
C ARG A 103 -20.58 -8.47 17.71
N THR A 104 -19.50 -9.12 17.23
CA THR A 104 -18.13 -8.66 17.49
C THR A 104 -17.86 -7.31 16.84
N LEU A 105 -18.41 -7.06 15.66
CA LEU A 105 -18.23 -5.80 14.97
C LEU A 105 -19.12 -4.70 15.55
N GLN A 106 -20.34 -5.06 16.01
CA GLN A 106 -21.26 -4.18 16.74
C GLN A 106 -20.59 -3.66 18.02
N LYS A 107 -20.04 -4.54 18.85
CA LYS A 107 -19.30 -4.14 20.05
C LYS A 107 -18.19 -3.12 19.72
N LYS A 108 -17.42 -3.34 18.66
CA LYS A 108 -16.41 -2.37 18.22
C LYS A 108 -17.00 -1.06 17.70
N TYR A 109 -18.16 -1.11 17.08
CA TYR A 109 -18.87 0.08 16.62
C TYR A 109 -19.30 0.93 17.82
N ASP A 110 -19.86 0.30 18.85
CA ASP A 110 -20.35 0.94 20.06
C ASP A 110 -19.20 1.51 20.93
N GLU A 111 -18.10 0.75 21.05
CA GLU A 111 -16.91 1.17 21.82
C GLU A 111 -16.10 2.29 21.12
N THR A 112 -16.08 2.32 19.80
CA THR A 112 -15.33 3.33 19.01
C THR A 112 -16.26 4.42 18.50
N LYS A 113 -16.61 5.39 19.35
CA LYS A 113 -17.23 6.64 18.89
C LYS A 113 -16.28 7.30 17.88
N VAL A 114 -16.82 7.75 16.74
CA VAL A 114 -16.05 8.56 15.81
C VAL A 114 -15.74 9.88 16.47
N SER A 115 -14.49 10.11 16.78
CA SER A 115 -14.00 11.41 17.24
C SER A 115 -13.66 12.30 16.05
N MET A 116 -13.76 13.59 16.26
CA MET A 116 -13.28 14.59 15.32
C MET A 116 -11.81 14.34 15.00
N PRO A 117 -11.40 14.36 13.71
CA PRO A 117 -10.01 14.14 13.35
C PRO A 117 -9.10 15.25 13.88
N VAL A 118 -8.01 14.87 14.54
CA VAL A 118 -6.96 15.80 14.93
C VAL A 118 -6.08 16.08 13.72
N ILE A 119 -5.88 17.35 13.42
CA ILE A 119 -5.09 17.85 12.29
C ILE A 119 -3.77 18.42 12.80
N ASP A 120 -2.66 17.74 12.54
CA ASP A 120 -1.32 18.26 12.85
C ASP A 120 -0.85 19.25 11.79
N ILE A 121 -0.46 18.77 10.63
CA ILE A 121 -0.06 19.55 9.47
C ILE A 121 -0.67 18.90 8.23
N VAL A 122 -1.29 19.70 7.37
CA VAL A 122 -1.77 19.25 6.07
C VAL A 122 -0.81 19.63 4.95
N CYS A 123 -0.80 18.84 3.89
CA CYS A 123 -0.19 19.25 2.63
C CYS A 123 -1.27 19.90 1.77
N PRO A 124 -1.24 21.22 1.55
CA PRO A 124 -2.22 21.90 0.72
C PRO A 124 -2.39 21.27 -0.66
N GLU A 125 -3.63 21.03 -1.05
CA GLU A 125 -4.00 20.60 -2.40
C GLU A 125 -4.42 21.85 -3.16
N LEU A 126 -3.56 22.29 -4.08
CA LEU A 126 -3.69 23.55 -4.81
C LEU A 126 -4.02 23.26 -6.27
N ASP A 127 -4.97 24.00 -6.84
CA ASP A 127 -5.31 23.88 -8.26
C ASP A 127 -4.33 24.65 -9.17
N GLU A 128 -4.55 24.60 -10.46
CA GLU A 128 -3.68 25.21 -11.49
C GLU A 128 -3.47 26.71 -11.30
N ARG A 129 -4.42 27.44 -10.70
CA ARG A 129 -4.36 28.89 -10.53
C ARG A 129 -3.31 29.33 -9.53
N PHE A 130 -2.86 28.41 -8.68
CA PHE A 130 -1.79 28.67 -7.72
C PHE A 130 -0.41 28.46 -8.28
N VAL A 131 -0.28 27.85 -9.47
CA VAL A 131 1.00 27.30 -9.92
C VAL A 131 1.28 27.71 -11.35
N LYS A 132 2.31 28.52 -11.54
CA LYS A 132 2.94 28.70 -12.83
C LYS A 132 4.15 27.78 -12.92
N GLN A 133 4.22 26.96 -13.94
CA GLN A 133 5.27 25.97 -14.12
C GLN A 133 6.07 26.34 -15.38
N ASP A 134 7.36 26.51 -15.21
CA ASP A 134 8.31 26.74 -16.28
C ASP A 134 9.43 25.68 -16.16
N PHE A 135 9.49 24.77 -17.12
CA PHE A 135 10.48 23.70 -17.20
C PHE A 135 11.44 23.93 -18.38
N GLN A 136 11.71 25.16 -18.72
CA GLN A 136 12.74 25.50 -19.71
C GLN A 136 14.11 25.45 -19.02
N ASN A 137 15.06 24.71 -19.62
CA ASN A 137 16.42 24.53 -19.13
C ASN A 137 17.29 25.78 -19.43
N THR A 138 16.87 26.94 -18.97
CA THR A 138 17.59 28.21 -19.16
C THR A 138 18.56 28.55 -18.02
N THR A 139 18.57 27.74 -16.96
CA THR A 139 19.38 27.94 -15.75
C THR A 139 20.03 26.63 -15.29
N SER A 140 20.78 26.66 -14.18
CA SER A 140 21.31 25.46 -13.51
C SER A 140 20.24 24.54 -12.91
N PHE A 141 18.96 24.93 -12.99
CA PHE A 141 17.81 24.17 -12.53
C PHE A 141 16.99 23.69 -13.73
N ASP A 142 16.35 22.52 -13.57
CA ASP A 142 15.54 21.91 -14.63
C ASP A 142 14.16 22.58 -14.77
N GLY A 143 13.82 23.48 -13.86
CA GLY A 143 12.61 24.26 -13.94
C GLY A 143 12.33 25.14 -12.73
N TRP A 144 11.35 26.00 -12.89
CA TRP A 144 10.86 26.92 -11.89
C TRP A 144 9.36 26.71 -11.67
N ILE A 145 8.98 26.69 -10.42
CA ILE A 145 7.58 26.60 -9.99
C ILE A 145 7.26 27.86 -9.19
N THR A 146 6.47 28.73 -9.78
CA THR A 146 6.05 29.95 -9.09
C THR A 146 4.70 29.74 -8.45
N LEU A 147 4.67 29.73 -7.10
CA LEU A 147 3.44 29.74 -6.34
C LEU A 147 2.86 31.16 -6.34
N THR A 148 1.59 31.27 -6.69
CA THR A 148 0.83 32.53 -6.78
C THR A 148 -0.49 32.41 -6.03
N SER A 149 -1.19 33.52 -5.85
CA SER A 149 -2.54 33.53 -5.25
C SER A 149 -2.61 32.93 -3.84
N LEU A 150 -1.50 32.95 -3.11
CA LEU A 150 -1.44 32.40 -1.75
C LEU A 150 -2.22 33.27 -0.74
N GLY A 151 -2.22 34.57 -0.92
CA GLY A 151 -2.72 35.63 -0.04
C GLY A 151 -1.70 36.77 0.01
N ASN A 152 -2.10 37.98 0.46
CA ASN A 152 -1.23 39.15 0.64
C ASN A 152 -0.29 39.45 -0.55
N LYS A 153 -0.74 39.15 -1.79
CA LYS A 153 0.05 39.29 -3.04
C LYS A 153 1.37 38.49 -3.03
N ILE A 154 1.52 37.49 -2.15
CA ILE A 154 2.73 36.67 -2.02
C ILE A 154 2.92 35.83 -3.30
N LYS A 155 4.12 35.96 -3.89
CA LYS A 155 4.60 35.10 -4.98
C LYS A 155 5.90 34.46 -4.54
N VAL A 156 6.03 33.13 -4.78
CA VAL A 156 7.22 32.37 -4.38
C VAL A 156 7.74 31.53 -5.55
N PRO A 157 8.78 32.03 -6.25
CA PRO A 157 9.44 31.24 -7.29
C PRO A 157 10.38 30.21 -6.63
N ILE A 158 10.14 28.93 -6.91
CA ILE A 158 10.84 27.77 -6.35
C ILE A 158 11.63 27.10 -7.48
N PRO A 159 12.98 27.03 -7.40
CA PRO A 159 13.77 26.26 -8.32
C PRO A 159 13.65 24.77 -8.00
N VAL A 160 13.56 23.94 -9.02
CA VAL A 160 13.44 22.50 -8.88
C VAL A 160 14.44 21.78 -9.79
N LYS A 161 14.90 20.61 -9.31
CA LYS A 161 15.60 19.62 -10.12
C LYS A 161 14.71 18.40 -10.30
N GLN A 162 14.54 18.00 -11.54
CA GLN A 162 13.75 16.84 -11.89
C GLN A 162 14.48 15.56 -11.46
N THR A 163 13.73 14.62 -10.93
CA THR A 163 14.25 13.31 -10.55
C THR A 163 14.05 12.32 -11.70
N ARG A 164 14.85 11.25 -11.75
CA ARG A 164 14.63 10.15 -12.71
C ARG A 164 13.20 9.63 -12.68
N HIS A 165 12.58 9.57 -11.49
CA HIS A 165 11.19 9.16 -11.33
C HIS A 165 10.21 10.17 -11.96
N PHE A 166 10.46 11.47 -11.84
CA PHE A 166 9.63 12.51 -12.45
C PHE A 166 9.72 12.43 -13.99
N ASN A 167 10.92 12.31 -14.53
CA ASN A 167 11.16 12.23 -15.98
C ASN A 167 10.64 10.92 -16.60
N GLY A 168 10.61 9.84 -15.81
CA GLY A 168 10.08 8.55 -16.22
C GLY A 168 8.55 8.42 -16.14
N MET A 169 7.85 9.48 -15.68
CA MET A 169 6.39 9.50 -15.67
C MET A 169 5.85 9.69 -17.08
N GLY A 170 5.23 8.65 -17.65
CA GLY A 170 4.45 8.75 -18.85
C GLY A 170 3.10 9.45 -18.61
N GLY A 171 2.43 9.87 -19.68
CA GLY A 171 1.11 10.48 -19.62
C GLY A 171 1.10 12.00 -19.45
N THR A 172 -0.08 12.55 -19.19
CA THR A 172 -0.29 14.00 -19.11
C THR A 172 -0.14 14.49 -17.67
N ARG A 173 0.74 15.48 -17.49
CA ARG A 173 0.88 16.14 -16.19
C ARG A 173 -0.36 17.00 -15.89
N LEU A 174 -0.97 16.77 -14.73
CA LEU A 174 -2.09 17.57 -14.25
C LEU A 174 -1.59 18.88 -13.61
N ASN A 175 -2.36 19.94 -13.75
CA ASN A 175 -1.97 21.27 -13.31
C ASN A 175 -2.03 21.45 -11.78
N GLY A 176 -2.84 20.65 -11.07
CA GLY A 176 -2.93 20.69 -9.61
C GLY A 176 -1.69 20.08 -8.94
N ILE A 177 -1.30 20.67 -7.82
CA ILE A 177 -0.17 20.20 -7.01
C ILE A 177 -0.58 19.92 -5.57
N ARG A 178 0.26 19.13 -4.89
CA ARG A 178 0.24 19.03 -3.43
C ARG A 178 1.54 19.60 -2.88
N LEU A 179 1.41 20.56 -1.96
CA LEU A 179 2.56 21.29 -1.39
C LEU A 179 2.91 20.74 0.00
N SER A 180 4.20 20.62 0.30
CA SER A 180 4.74 20.26 1.61
C SER A 180 5.90 21.18 1.96
N LYS A 181 6.27 21.27 3.23
CA LYS A 181 7.46 22.00 3.70
C LYS A 181 8.79 21.52 3.08
N LYS A 182 8.81 20.37 2.39
CA LYS A 182 10.03 19.76 1.83
C LYS A 182 9.95 19.45 0.34
N TRP A 183 8.76 19.38 -0.24
CA TRP A 183 8.55 18.92 -1.62
C TRP A 183 7.24 19.45 -2.21
N ILE A 184 7.21 19.47 -3.52
CA ILE A 184 5.98 19.66 -4.31
C ILE A 184 5.71 18.34 -5.04
N ALA A 185 4.52 17.81 -4.93
CA ALA A 185 4.07 16.63 -5.68
C ALA A 185 3.23 17.07 -6.88
N PHE A 186 3.54 16.49 -8.02
CA PHE A 186 2.79 16.61 -9.26
C PHE A 186 2.03 15.33 -9.52
N ASN A 187 0.83 15.45 -10.05
CA ASN A 187 0.03 14.32 -10.47
C ASN A 187 0.12 14.19 -12.00
N PHE A 188 0.13 12.94 -12.45
CA PHE A 188 0.15 12.57 -13.85
C PHE A 188 -1.04 11.65 -14.12
N ASP A 189 -1.78 11.94 -15.18
CA ASP A 189 -2.78 11.03 -15.71
C ASP A 189 -2.11 10.14 -16.76
N ILE A 190 -1.91 8.89 -16.36
CA ILE A 190 -1.26 7.88 -17.19
C ILE A 190 -2.35 6.99 -17.76
N PRO A 191 -2.40 6.76 -19.07
CA PRO A 191 -3.34 5.82 -19.66
C PRO A 191 -3.29 4.46 -18.98
N ASP A 192 -4.44 3.86 -18.70
CA ASP A 192 -4.50 2.51 -18.21
C ASP A 192 -4.00 1.55 -19.28
N LYS A 193 -3.06 0.68 -18.93
CA LYS A 193 -2.62 -0.38 -19.83
C LYS A 193 -3.62 -1.51 -19.84
N GLU A 194 -3.94 -1.98 -21.03
CA GLU A 194 -4.73 -3.19 -21.21
C GLU A 194 -4.07 -4.38 -20.50
N LYS A 195 -4.90 -5.22 -19.91
CA LYS A 195 -4.40 -6.41 -19.24
C LYS A 195 -3.91 -7.41 -20.28
N ARG A 196 -2.72 -7.93 -20.03
CA ARG A 196 -2.15 -8.97 -20.89
C ARG A 196 -3.03 -10.23 -20.84
N THR A 197 -3.37 -10.75 -21.99
CA THR A 197 -4.11 -12.01 -22.17
C THR A 197 -3.17 -13.19 -22.30
N GLU A 198 -1.99 -12.96 -22.87
CA GLU A 198 -0.97 -13.97 -23.12
C GLU A 198 0.25 -13.82 -22.20
N GLY A 199 0.93 -14.92 -21.95
CA GLY A 199 2.12 -15.00 -21.11
C GLY A 199 2.00 -15.97 -19.95
N SER A 200 3.05 -16.06 -19.16
CA SER A 200 3.14 -16.96 -18.00
C SER A 200 2.40 -16.44 -16.77
N ILE A 201 2.10 -17.34 -15.84
CA ILE A 201 1.61 -17.01 -14.49
C ILE A 201 2.80 -17.13 -13.54
N LEU A 202 3.12 -16.02 -12.84
CA LEU A 202 4.20 -15.98 -11.86
C LEU A 202 3.63 -16.12 -10.45
N GLY A 203 3.94 -17.20 -9.76
CA GLY A 203 3.65 -17.37 -8.34
C GLY A 203 4.69 -16.63 -7.49
N ILE A 204 4.27 -15.85 -6.51
CA ILE A 204 5.17 -15.15 -5.58
C ILE A 204 4.80 -15.49 -4.14
N ASP A 205 5.72 -16.14 -3.44
CA ASP A 205 5.68 -16.28 -1.99
C ASP A 205 6.34 -15.07 -1.32
N ILE A 206 5.65 -14.47 -0.35
CA ILE A 206 6.11 -13.27 0.37
C ILE A 206 6.53 -13.67 1.78
N GLY A 207 7.82 -13.75 1.99
CA GLY A 207 8.41 -14.16 3.25
C GLY A 207 8.98 -13.01 4.09
N LYS A 208 9.32 -13.33 5.35
CA LYS A 208 10.03 -12.40 6.25
C LYS A 208 11.54 -12.41 5.97
N LYS A 209 12.13 -13.60 5.84
CA LYS A 209 13.58 -13.78 5.58
C LYS A 209 13.92 -13.47 4.13
N THR A 210 13.23 -14.12 3.20
CA THR A 210 13.30 -13.84 1.78
C THR A 210 12.07 -13.02 1.43
N ALA A 211 12.24 -11.75 1.06
CA ALA A 211 11.10 -10.86 0.83
C ALA A 211 10.19 -11.36 -0.29
N LEU A 212 10.76 -11.88 -1.37
CA LEU A 212 10.05 -12.45 -2.52
C LEU A 212 10.77 -13.73 -2.97
N SER A 213 10.00 -14.80 -3.17
CA SER A 213 10.44 -16.01 -3.86
C SER A 213 9.47 -16.27 -5.02
N CYS A 214 9.99 -16.39 -6.22
CA CYS A 214 9.20 -16.49 -7.45
C CYS A 214 9.26 -17.89 -8.04
N SER A 215 8.16 -18.35 -8.66
CA SER A 215 8.05 -19.67 -9.27
C SER A 215 9.01 -19.92 -10.45
N ASN A 216 9.61 -18.86 -10.98
CA ASN A 216 10.68 -18.94 -11.99
C ASN A 216 12.09 -19.10 -11.38
N GLY A 217 12.20 -19.42 -10.10
CA GLY A 217 13.47 -19.61 -9.38
C GLY A 217 14.14 -18.35 -8.85
N ILE A 218 13.62 -17.16 -9.16
CA ILE A 218 14.19 -15.90 -8.70
C ILE A 218 13.78 -15.65 -7.25
N THR A 219 14.76 -15.31 -6.41
CA THR A 219 14.55 -14.89 -5.02
C THR A 219 15.12 -13.50 -4.80
N SER A 220 14.54 -12.76 -3.84
CA SER A 220 15.08 -11.47 -3.42
C SER A 220 16.47 -11.67 -2.81
N LYS A 221 17.44 -10.88 -3.29
CA LYS A 221 18.84 -10.88 -2.85
C LYS A 221 19.11 -9.77 -1.84
N GLU A 222 20.30 -9.78 -1.29
CA GLU A 222 20.86 -8.63 -0.57
C GLU A 222 21.06 -7.46 -1.54
N ASP A 223 20.92 -6.23 -1.03
CA ASP A 223 21.29 -5.06 -1.79
C ASP A 223 22.82 -4.90 -1.87
N ILE A 224 23.28 -3.89 -2.59
CA ILE A 224 24.73 -3.62 -2.79
C ILE A 224 25.50 -3.39 -1.48
N HIS A 225 24.81 -3.14 -0.37
CA HIS A 225 25.37 -2.94 0.97
C HIS A 225 25.16 -4.17 1.87
N GLY A 226 24.75 -5.30 1.33
CA GLY A 226 24.52 -6.53 2.08
C GLY A 226 23.30 -6.53 2.99
N TRP A 227 22.31 -5.64 2.75
CA TRP A 227 21.08 -5.59 3.51
C TRP A 227 20.02 -6.51 2.92
N THR A 228 19.35 -7.26 3.80
CA THR A 228 18.11 -7.98 3.52
C THR A 228 16.96 -7.36 4.28
N LEU A 229 15.72 -7.65 3.88
CA LEU A 229 14.54 -7.20 4.60
C LEU A 229 14.54 -7.66 6.06
N ASP A 230 14.99 -8.87 6.35
CA ASP A 230 15.07 -9.42 7.72
C ASP A 230 16.08 -8.65 8.58
N LYS A 231 17.29 -8.39 8.06
CA LYS A 231 18.31 -7.56 8.74
C LYS A 231 17.77 -6.16 9.06
N ILE A 232 17.04 -5.54 8.13
CA ILE A 232 16.46 -4.20 8.32
C ILE A 232 15.34 -4.24 9.37
N ILE A 233 14.47 -5.27 9.35
CA ILE A 233 13.43 -5.47 10.36
C ILE A 233 14.03 -5.70 11.74
N ASP A 234 15.10 -6.45 11.84
CA ASP A 234 15.82 -6.68 13.10
C ASP A 234 16.38 -5.37 13.66
N LYS A 235 17.07 -4.58 12.84
CA LYS A 235 17.54 -3.24 13.21
C LYS A 235 16.38 -2.33 13.65
N LEU A 236 15.26 -2.34 12.92
CA LEU A 236 14.09 -1.53 13.27
C LEU A 236 13.47 -1.95 14.60
N SER A 237 13.48 -3.25 14.91
CA SER A 237 12.96 -3.78 16.17
C SER A 237 13.74 -3.33 17.42
N GLN A 238 14.99 -2.94 17.25
CA GLN A 238 15.86 -2.47 18.33
C GLN A 238 15.71 -0.96 18.61
N LYS A 239 15.12 -0.19 17.67
CA LYS A 239 15.04 1.27 17.80
C LYS A 239 13.80 1.71 18.58
N LYS A 240 13.92 2.78 19.38
CA LYS A 240 12.80 3.38 20.11
C LYS A 240 11.77 3.91 19.12
N LYS A 241 10.52 3.44 19.22
CA LYS A 241 9.42 3.87 18.35
C LYS A 241 9.24 5.40 18.43
N GLY A 242 9.15 6.04 17.25
CA GLY A 242 8.99 7.50 17.14
C GLY A 242 10.30 8.29 17.10
N SER A 243 11.46 7.70 17.46
CA SER A 243 12.75 8.37 17.36
C SER A 243 13.14 8.65 15.90
N ASN A 244 14.07 9.60 15.69
CA ASN A 244 14.60 9.89 14.35
C ASN A 244 15.32 8.69 13.73
N GLU A 245 16.03 7.90 14.54
CA GLU A 245 16.64 6.65 14.08
C GLU A 245 15.60 5.64 13.64
N PHE A 246 14.51 5.46 14.39
CA PHE A 246 13.41 4.58 14.00
C PHE A 246 12.83 5.00 12.65
N LYS A 247 12.61 6.31 12.43
CA LYS A 247 12.11 6.84 11.16
C LYS A 247 13.10 6.61 10.01
N ARG A 248 14.42 6.76 10.25
CA ARG A 248 15.45 6.48 9.24
C ARG A 248 15.45 5.00 8.82
N VAL A 249 15.41 4.08 9.78
CA VAL A 249 15.37 2.63 9.47
C VAL A 249 14.04 2.23 8.83
N GLN A 250 12.93 2.87 9.20
CA GLN A 250 11.64 2.66 8.56
C GLN A 250 11.67 3.09 7.07
N ASN A 251 12.29 4.23 6.78
CA ASN A 251 12.49 4.68 5.40
C ASN A 251 13.42 3.73 4.63
N HIS A 252 14.50 3.22 5.28
CA HIS A 252 15.37 2.22 4.68
C HIS A 252 14.59 0.95 4.30
N ARG A 253 13.72 0.46 5.19
CA ARG A 253 12.83 -0.69 4.89
C ARG A 253 11.96 -0.43 3.66
N THR A 254 11.31 0.72 3.60
CA THR A 254 10.47 1.10 2.45
C THR A 254 11.29 1.18 1.16
N ASN A 255 12.49 1.76 1.20
CA ASN A 255 13.38 1.83 0.05
C ASN A 255 13.84 0.44 -0.40
N HIS A 256 14.21 -0.43 0.53
CA HIS A 256 14.60 -1.81 0.23
C HIS A 256 13.45 -2.60 -0.40
N ILE A 257 12.21 -2.48 0.10
CA ILE A 257 11.03 -3.09 -0.50
C ILE A 257 10.82 -2.58 -1.94
N ASN A 258 10.91 -1.26 -2.14
CA ASN A 258 10.79 -0.66 -3.47
C ASN A 258 11.86 -1.20 -4.43
N TRP A 259 13.10 -1.26 -3.97
CA TRP A 259 14.21 -1.79 -4.74
C TRP A 259 13.98 -3.26 -5.10
N THR A 260 13.64 -4.11 -4.12
CA THR A 260 13.36 -5.54 -4.33
C THR A 260 12.25 -5.77 -5.37
N VAL A 261 11.14 -5.05 -5.28
CA VAL A 261 10.04 -5.19 -6.24
C VAL A 261 10.47 -4.68 -7.64
N ASN A 262 11.29 -3.64 -7.69
CA ASN A 262 11.76 -3.10 -8.97
C ASN A 262 12.73 -4.06 -9.71
N GLN A 263 13.42 -4.95 -9.01
CA GLN A 263 14.27 -6.00 -9.62
C GLN A 263 13.47 -7.10 -10.33
N LEU A 264 12.15 -7.22 -10.05
CA LEU A 264 11.34 -8.22 -10.71
C LEU A 264 11.22 -7.93 -12.22
N ASN A 265 11.66 -8.87 -13.04
CA ASN A 265 11.38 -8.85 -14.47
C ASN A 265 9.99 -9.46 -14.72
N LEU A 266 9.06 -8.65 -15.22
CA LEU A 266 7.68 -9.04 -15.54
C LEU A 266 7.44 -9.14 -17.06
N ASN A 267 8.50 -9.19 -17.86
CA ASN A 267 8.36 -9.42 -19.29
C ASN A 267 7.81 -10.84 -19.55
N GLY A 268 6.84 -10.97 -20.45
CA GLY A 268 6.19 -12.24 -20.71
C GLY A 268 5.29 -12.78 -19.59
N VAL A 269 5.08 -12.01 -18.52
CA VAL A 269 4.17 -12.37 -17.43
C VAL A 269 2.81 -11.69 -17.67
N LYS A 270 1.73 -12.47 -17.72
CA LYS A 270 0.35 -11.96 -17.80
C LYS A 270 -0.29 -11.79 -16.42
N GLN A 271 0.07 -12.64 -15.48
CA GLN A 271 -0.55 -12.69 -14.17
C GLN A 271 0.45 -12.98 -13.06
N ILE A 272 0.33 -12.29 -11.96
CA ILE A 272 1.00 -12.59 -10.70
C ILE A 272 -0.02 -13.18 -9.75
N ASN A 273 0.28 -14.35 -9.19
CA ASN A 273 -0.44 -14.93 -8.07
C ASN A 273 0.33 -14.70 -6.77
N ILE A 274 -0.36 -14.29 -5.73
CA ILE A 274 0.20 -14.10 -4.38
C ILE A 274 -0.75 -14.67 -3.33
N GLU A 275 -0.22 -15.02 -2.17
CA GLU A 275 -1.04 -15.46 -1.04
C GLU A 275 -1.82 -14.31 -0.43
N LYS A 276 -3.12 -14.53 -0.16
CA LYS A 276 -3.97 -13.59 0.59
C LYS A 276 -3.71 -13.68 2.08
N ILE A 277 -2.61 -13.10 2.52
CA ILE A 277 -2.23 -13.09 3.93
C ILE A 277 -2.98 -11.98 4.67
N ARG A 278 -4.07 -12.33 5.34
CA ARG A 278 -4.85 -11.40 6.18
C ARG A 278 -4.78 -11.84 7.63
N HIS A 279 -4.67 -10.86 8.52
CA HIS A 279 -4.77 -11.08 9.97
C HIS A 279 -3.69 -11.96 10.62
N LEU A 280 -2.48 -12.02 10.07
CA LEU A 280 -1.33 -12.72 10.67
C LEU A 280 -1.07 -12.35 12.14
N ARG A 281 -1.50 -11.17 12.56
CA ARG A 281 -1.31 -10.65 13.92
C ARG A 281 -2.52 -10.86 14.83
N LYS A 282 -3.61 -11.46 14.33
CA LYS A 282 -4.85 -11.62 15.10
C LYS A 282 -4.77 -12.86 15.97
N GLY A 283 -4.87 -12.68 17.29
CA GLY A 283 -4.91 -13.80 18.24
C GLY A 283 -3.55 -14.40 18.64
N VAL A 284 -2.44 -13.81 18.18
CA VAL A 284 -1.09 -14.25 18.53
C VAL A 284 -0.35 -13.13 19.26
N ARG A 285 0.39 -13.44 20.32
CA ARG A 285 1.38 -12.51 20.89
C ARG A 285 2.43 -12.21 19.81
N THR A 286 2.25 -11.10 19.15
CA THR A 286 3.12 -10.68 18.03
C THR A 286 4.43 -10.19 18.61
N ASN A 287 5.53 -10.85 18.30
CA ASN A 287 6.84 -10.32 18.63
C ASN A 287 7.09 -9.00 17.87
N ARG A 288 7.98 -8.18 18.40
CA ARG A 288 8.26 -6.85 17.85
C ARG A 288 8.74 -6.91 16.39
N LYS A 289 9.53 -7.92 16.00
CA LYS A 289 10.02 -8.13 14.64
C LYS A 289 8.86 -8.36 13.67
N LEU A 290 7.92 -9.24 14.00
CA LEU A 290 6.74 -9.49 13.16
C LEU A 290 5.84 -8.26 13.03
N SER A 291 5.82 -7.38 14.05
CA SER A 291 5.07 -6.12 13.99
C SER A 291 5.62 -5.14 12.94
N HIS A 292 6.88 -5.25 12.59
CA HIS A 292 7.56 -4.41 11.58
C HIS A 292 7.61 -5.03 10.19
N TRP A 293 7.21 -6.29 10.03
CA TRP A 293 7.04 -6.90 8.73
C TRP A 293 5.78 -6.38 8.03
N THR A 294 5.93 -5.80 6.87
CA THR A 294 4.88 -5.09 6.15
C THR A 294 4.52 -5.80 4.85
N TYR A 295 3.79 -6.90 4.95
CA TYR A 295 3.20 -7.59 3.79
C TYR A 295 2.41 -6.63 2.88
N THR A 296 1.56 -5.79 3.48
CA THR A 296 0.71 -4.85 2.74
C THR A 296 1.53 -3.86 1.88
N GLU A 297 2.71 -3.43 2.36
CA GLU A 297 3.58 -2.51 1.62
C GLU A 297 4.15 -3.19 0.37
N ILE A 298 4.61 -4.43 0.51
CA ILE A 298 5.09 -5.26 -0.61
C ILE A 298 3.96 -5.47 -1.62
N PHE A 299 2.78 -5.86 -1.15
CA PHE A 299 1.61 -6.09 -1.99
C PHE A 299 1.19 -4.85 -2.79
N VAL A 300 1.07 -3.70 -2.12
CA VAL A 300 0.71 -2.43 -2.78
C VAL A 300 1.74 -2.06 -3.85
N LYS A 301 3.02 -2.29 -3.58
CA LYS A 301 4.08 -1.99 -4.55
C LYS A 301 4.07 -2.94 -5.74
N LEU A 302 3.88 -4.24 -5.50
CA LEU A 302 3.68 -5.23 -6.57
C LEU A 302 2.49 -4.86 -7.46
N LYS A 303 1.36 -4.54 -6.83
CA LYS A 303 0.16 -4.13 -7.55
C LYS A 303 0.39 -2.89 -8.40
N SER A 304 1.07 -1.86 -7.84
CA SER A 304 1.40 -0.65 -8.59
C SER A 304 2.26 -0.94 -9.81
N LYS A 305 3.34 -1.74 -9.66
CA LYS A 305 4.21 -2.13 -10.77
C LYS A 305 3.46 -2.97 -11.83
N SER A 306 2.59 -3.86 -11.38
CA SER A 306 1.77 -4.71 -12.27
C SER A 306 0.77 -3.90 -13.09
N GLU A 307 0.11 -2.92 -12.47
CA GLU A 307 -0.80 -1.99 -13.17
C GLU A 307 -0.08 -1.21 -14.28
N GLU A 308 1.15 -0.75 -14.01
CA GLU A 308 1.98 -0.03 -14.99
C GLU A 308 2.36 -0.89 -16.22
N LEU A 309 2.38 -2.20 -16.06
CA LEU A 309 2.79 -3.16 -17.09
C LEU A 309 1.63 -3.96 -17.70
N GLY A 310 0.39 -3.71 -17.27
CA GLY A 310 -0.79 -4.47 -17.72
C GLY A 310 -0.84 -5.90 -17.18
N VAL A 311 -0.11 -6.20 -16.08
CA VAL A 311 -0.08 -7.53 -15.46
C VAL A 311 -1.20 -7.66 -14.43
N GLN A 312 -1.95 -8.76 -14.46
CA GLN A 312 -2.97 -9.05 -13.46
C GLN A 312 -2.34 -9.48 -12.12
N VAL A 313 -2.96 -9.10 -10.98
CA VAL A 313 -2.58 -9.59 -9.65
C VAL A 313 -3.75 -10.29 -9.00
N ASN A 314 -3.60 -11.58 -8.72
CA ASN A 314 -4.60 -12.41 -8.05
C ASN A 314 -4.14 -12.77 -6.65
N GLU A 315 -5.02 -12.59 -5.67
CA GLU A 315 -4.83 -13.03 -4.28
C GLU A 315 -5.42 -14.43 -4.10
N LEU A 316 -4.60 -15.43 -3.81
CA LEU A 316 -5.01 -16.81 -3.60
C LEU A 316 -5.12 -17.17 -2.12
N ASN A 317 -5.91 -18.20 -1.82
CA ASN A 317 -5.99 -18.75 -0.47
C ASN A 317 -4.66 -19.46 -0.12
N PRO A 318 -3.97 -19.10 1.00
CA PRO A 318 -2.68 -19.66 1.38
C PRO A 318 -2.74 -21.09 1.94
N THR A 319 -3.90 -21.74 1.93
CA THR A 319 -4.08 -23.04 2.55
C THR A 319 -3.23 -24.10 1.85
N TYR A 320 -2.31 -24.73 2.58
CA TYR A 320 -1.41 -25.81 2.16
C TYR A 320 -0.37 -25.50 1.07
N SER A 321 -0.29 -24.28 0.52
CA SER A 321 0.70 -23.91 -0.49
C SER A 321 2.14 -24.26 -0.09
N SER A 322 2.51 -24.09 1.17
CA SER A 322 3.84 -24.39 1.72
C SER A 322 4.06 -25.88 2.09
N GLN A 323 3.01 -26.70 2.07
CA GLN A 323 3.06 -28.13 2.47
C GLN A 323 2.87 -29.08 1.30
N ARG A 324 2.34 -28.58 0.18
CA ARG A 324 2.10 -29.31 -1.06
C ARG A 324 3.39 -29.45 -1.85
N CYS A 325 3.64 -30.64 -2.38
CA CYS A 325 4.70 -30.86 -3.37
C CYS A 325 4.30 -30.22 -4.70
N SER A 326 5.16 -29.38 -5.26
CA SER A 326 4.91 -28.74 -6.55
C SER A 326 4.94 -29.74 -7.72
N VAL A 327 5.60 -30.91 -7.56
CA VAL A 327 5.73 -31.93 -8.58
C VAL A 327 4.54 -32.90 -8.54
N CYS A 328 4.33 -33.61 -7.43
CA CYS A 328 3.32 -34.71 -7.40
C CYS A 328 1.98 -34.25 -6.76
N GLY A 329 1.90 -33.10 -6.14
CA GLY A 329 0.67 -32.60 -5.50
C GLY A 329 0.41 -33.15 -4.09
N TRP A 330 1.30 -34.00 -3.54
CA TRP A 330 1.16 -34.55 -2.19
C TRP A 330 1.27 -33.46 -1.12
N VAL A 331 0.27 -33.35 -0.26
CA VAL A 331 0.21 -32.41 0.87
C VAL A 331 0.47 -33.17 2.16
N ARG A 332 1.56 -32.83 2.85
CA ARG A 332 1.86 -33.35 4.18
C ARG A 332 2.64 -32.31 4.99
N ARG A 333 2.32 -32.19 6.28
CA ARG A 333 2.99 -31.22 7.15
C ARG A 333 4.50 -31.45 7.22
N ASP A 334 4.92 -32.71 7.25
CA ASP A 334 6.33 -33.10 7.40
C ASP A 334 7.16 -32.93 6.11
N ASN A 335 6.54 -32.55 4.99
CA ASN A 335 7.24 -32.21 3.76
C ASN A 335 8.14 -30.98 3.93
N ARG A 336 7.80 -30.07 4.87
CA ARG A 336 8.56 -28.82 5.10
C ARG A 336 9.24 -28.83 6.46
N ARG A 337 10.55 -28.59 6.49
CA ARG A 337 11.37 -28.35 7.70
C ARG A 337 12.17 -27.06 7.50
N GLY A 338 11.68 -25.94 8.02
CA GLY A 338 12.33 -24.64 7.85
C GLY A 338 12.39 -24.21 6.38
N LYS A 339 13.59 -24.10 5.84
CA LYS A 339 13.85 -23.76 4.42
C LYS A 339 13.94 -24.96 3.50
N LEU A 340 14.01 -26.16 4.04
CA LEU A 340 14.06 -27.40 3.26
C LEU A 340 12.65 -27.94 3.05
N PHE A 341 12.30 -28.22 1.80
CA PHE A 341 11.16 -29.00 1.39
C PHE A 341 11.64 -30.38 0.87
N LYS A 342 11.08 -31.46 1.42
CA LYS A 342 11.32 -32.83 0.93
C LYS A 342 9.99 -33.60 0.92
N CYS A 343 9.50 -33.92 -0.24
CA CYS A 343 8.25 -34.64 -0.39
C CYS A 343 8.36 -36.07 0.18
N LYS A 344 7.42 -36.45 1.03
CA LYS A 344 7.37 -37.81 1.62
C LYS A 344 6.75 -38.85 0.70
N SER A 345 6.16 -38.42 -0.44
CA SER A 345 5.61 -39.34 -1.45
C SER A 345 6.61 -39.59 -2.59
N CYS A 346 7.02 -38.55 -3.33
CA CYS A 346 7.86 -38.70 -4.52
C CYS A 346 9.35 -38.36 -4.30
N GLY A 347 9.77 -38.02 -3.08
CA GLY A 347 11.17 -37.70 -2.77
C GLY A 347 11.68 -36.33 -3.26
N HIS A 348 10.87 -35.56 -4.02
CA HIS A 348 11.27 -34.25 -4.54
C HIS A 348 11.82 -33.34 -3.44
N THR A 349 12.97 -32.72 -3.66
CA THR A 349 13.65 -31.84 -2.72
C THR A 349 13.92 -30.48 -3.35
N GLN A 350 13.56 -29.40 -2.63
CA GLN A 350 13.72 -28.02 -3.11
C GLN A 350 13.76 -27.05 -1.92
N ASP A 351 14.16 -25.78 -2.16
CA ASP A 351 13.92 -24.69 -1.20
C ASP A 351 12.41 -24.55 -0.95
N ALA A 352 12.03 -24.45 0.32
CA ALA A 352 10.61 -24.48 0.71
C ALA A 352 9.81 -23.28 0.19
N ASP A 353 10.44 -22.10 0.05
CA ASP A 353 9.78 -20.91 -0.44
C ASP A 353 9.65 -20.97 -1.99
N LEU A 354 10.62 -21.58 -2.69
CA LEU A 354 10.50 -21.84 -4.14
C LEU A 354 9.41 -22.88 -4.43
N ASN A 355 9.33 -23.96 -3.65
CA ASN A 355 8.24 -24.92 -3.77
C ASN A 355 6.87 -24.25 -3.50
N ALA A 356 6.77 -23.38 -2.50
CA ALA A 356 5.55 -22.62 -2.21
C ALA A 356 5.16 -21.70 -3.38
N SER A 357 6.12 -20.95 -3.93
CA SER A 357 5.85 -20.06 -5.08
C SER A 357 5.41 -20.83 -6.32
N SER A 358 5.96 -22.02 -6.57
CA SER A 358 5.52 -22.92 -7.66
C SER A 358 4.07 -23.36 -7.45
N ASN A 359 3.67 -23.71 -6.23
CA ASN A 359 2.27 -24.02 -5.92
C ASN A 359 1.32 -22.83 -6.10
N ILE A 360 1.78 -21.63 -5.74
CA ILE A 360 1.01 -20.39 -5.91
C ILE A 360 0.77 -20.09 -7.40
N SER A 361 1.71 -20.42 -8.29
CA SER A 361 1.54 -20.21 -9.73
C SER A 361 0.45 -21.09 -10.35
N LEU A 362 0.13 -22.22 -9.74
CA LEU A 362 -0.79 -23.23 -10.29
C LEU A 362 -2.28 -22.86 -10.18
N ASN A 363 -2.64 -21.79 -9.46
CA ASN A 363 -4.04 -21.37 -9.30
C ASN A 363 -4.96 -22.48 -8.76
N LEU A 364 -4.49 -23.20 -7.74
CA LEU A 364 -5.18 -24.34 -7.16
C LEU A 364 -6.57 -23.98 -6.58
N PRO A 365 -7.55 -24.89 -6.65
CA PRO A 365 -8.88 -24.65 -6.10
C PRO A 365 -8.82 -24.44 -4.59
N SER A 366 -9.69 -23.55 -4.07
CA SER A 366 -9.77 -23.31 -2.62
C SER A 366 -10.34 -24.52 -1.89
N ILE A 367 -9.65 -24.96 -0.84
CA ILE A 367 -10.16 -26.01 0.07
C ILE A 367 -11.01 -25.33 1.14
N SER A 368 -12.25 -25.77 1.30
CA SER A 368 -13.18 -25.25 2.30
C SER A 368 -12.70 -25.54 3.75
N LYS A 369 -13.25 -24.81 4.73
CA LYS A 369 -12.94 -25.08 6.15
C LYS A 369 -13.41 -26.47 6.58
N ALA A 370 -14.55 -26.94 6.07
CA ALA A 370 -15.09 -28.28 6.37
C ALA A 370 -14.18 -29.38 5.85
N GLU A 371 -13.70 -29.25 4.59
CA GLU A 371 -12.73 -30.17 4.00
C GLU A 371 -11.39 -30.17 4.76
N ARG A 372 -10.90 -29.00 5.19
CA ARG A 372 -9.68 -28.90 6.01
C ARG A 372 -9.79 -29.63 7.36
N LEU A 373 -10.99 -29.71 7.92
CA LEU A 373 -11.23 -30.46 9.17
C LEU A 373 -11.28 -31.96 8.92
N LYS A 374 -11.75 -32.40 7.75
CA LYS A 374 -11.76 -33.82 7.34
C LYS A 374 -10.37 -34.34 7.01
N HIS A 375 -9.56 -33.51 6.30
CA HIS A 375 -8.21 -33.89 5.87
C HIS A 375 -7.19 -33.45 6.93
N LYS A 376 -6.81 -34.39 7.79
CA LYS A 376 -5.68 -34.17 8.71
C LYS A 376 -4.39 -34.26 7.92
N ASN A 377 -3.72 -33.12 7.72
CA ASN A 377 -2.47 -33.00 6.96
C ASN A 377 -1.29 -33.81 7.57
N ARG A 378 -1.51 -34.56 8.66
CA ARG A 378 -0.54 -35.48 9.26
C ARG A 378 -0.43 -36.77 8.49
N THR A 379 -1.54 -37.28 7.94
CA THR A 379 -1.59 -38.51 7.13
C THR A 379 -1.26 -38.24 5.68
N GLY A 380 -1.48 -37.03 5.18
CA GLY A 380 -1.25 -36.63 3.80
C GLY A 380 -2.47 -36.84 2.91
N PHE A 381 -2.49 -36.12 1.79
CA PHE A 381 -3.49 -36.24 0.72
C PHE A 381 -2.98 -35.59 -0.55
N TYR A 382 -3.56 -35.95 -1.72
CA TYR A 382 -3.25 -35.31 -2.99
C TYR A 382 -4.19 -34.13 -3.25
N TRP A 383 -3.64 -33.03 -3.75
CA TRP A 383 -4.37 -31.82 -4.12
C TRP A 383 -3.93 -31.37 -5.52
N ASN A 384 -4.80 -31.51 -6.50
CA ASN A 384 -4.52 -31.30 -7.92
C ASN A 384 -5.23 -30.09 -8.52
N VAL A 385 -4.70 -29.58 -9.64
CA VAL A 385 -5.21 -28.41 -10.38
C VAL A 385 -6.55 -28.73 -11.07
N SER A 386 -6.80 -30.00 -11.41
CA SER A 386 -8.00 -30.45 -12.16
C SER A 386 -9.32 -30.33 -11.39
N GLY A 387 -9.35 -29.67 -10.25
CA GLY A 387 -10.58 -29.47 -9.45
C GLY A 387 -11.11 -30.72 -8.76
N GLN A 388 -10.42 -31.85 -8.88
CA GLN A 388 -10.76 -33.06 -8.12
C GLN A 388 -10.51 -32.81 -6.64
N GLN A 389 -11.44 -33.26 -5.82
CA GLN A 389 -11.30 -33.21 -4.37
C GLN A 389 -10.01 -33.88 -3.93
N PRO A 390 -9.40 -33.46 -2.80
CA PRO A 390 -8.22 -34.10 -2.26
C PRO A 390 -8.48 -35.62 -2.10
N ILE A 391 -7.75 -36.43 -2.82
CA ILE A 391 -7.82 -37.88 -2.69
C ILE A 391 -6.93 -38.27 -1.53
N VAL A 392 -7.51 -38.88 -0.49
CA VAL A 392 -6.74 -39.52 0.59
C VAL A 392 -5.97 -40.67 -0.03
N ALA A 393 -4.66 -40.73 0.15
CA ALA A 393 -3.91 -41.88 -0.29
C ALA A 393 -4.42 -43.12 0.46
N ASP A 394 -4.94 -44.08 -0.27
CA ASP A 394 -5.17 -45.40 0.28
C ASP A 394 -3.85 -45.92 0.87
N THR A 395 -3.93 -46.35 2.10
CA THR A 395 -2.84 -46.98 2.86
C THR A 395 -2.59 -48.42 2.31
N GLN A 396 -2.28 -48.49 1.03
CA GLN A 396 -1.80 -49.75 0.45
C GLN A 396 -0.54 -49.47 -0.36
N LEU A 397 0.56 -49.56 0.33
CA LEU A 397 1.80 -50.21 -0.14
C LEU A 397 2.69 -50.37 1.09
N ALA A 398 2.63 -51.55 1.63
CA ALA A 398 3.53 -52.10 2.62
C ALA A 398 4.97 -52.12 2.10
#